data_74f6c6f9b3843ded9e7141c526dbb46e
#
_entry.id   74f6c6f9b3843ded9e7141c526dbb46e
#
_cell.length_a   1.000
_cell.length_b   1.000
_cell.length_c   1.000
_cell.angle_alpha   90.00
_cell.angle_beta   90.00
_cell.angle_gamma   90.00
#
_symmetry.space_group_name_H-M   'P 1'
#
loop_
_entity.id
_entity.type
_entity.pdbx_description
1 polymer ?
#
loop_
_entity_poly.entity_id
_entity_poly.type
_entity_poly.pdbx_seq_one_letter_code
_entity_poly.pdbx_strand_id
1 'polypeptide(L)'
;MKLVVTIPAQNEERTIARVVGGVPRRFPGIAEVEILVLDDGSSDATADAAREAGAVVIPILGRPGLGKVFQTGIEAAMRRGGDFVVNIDGDGQFDPADIALLVAPLLEDQADFVTCSRFKDTDLHPVMPRVKYWGNWAVVKIVNSICGGSRFTDVSCGFRAFNREALYRLTLFGKYTYTQECFIDLFSKGLRIVEVPLKVRGVREYGESRVAGSVWRYAANTGPIILRAMRDIRPLKFFGLIGVFMFVLALVAISPVVANYLATKKTHPFQSLITVSGVLVTLAFVMGVLALLADMMARHRRITEELLYLARRRIFGMGQTSAAVEAPVIRSSKRAAPAPAATSMAAAVNGTNGLTRVRPSRIAPSAVMQRSTGFSASDDDESSDEVDHPQRSVAGSANG
;
A
#
# COMPACT_ATOMS: atom_id res chain seq x y z
N MET A 1 20.27 -7.21 -1.75
CA MET A 1 18.80 -7.16 -1.81
C MET A 1 18.37 -6.14 -2.84
N LYS A 2 17.23 -6.34 -3.48
CA LYS A 2 16.65 -5.47 -4.51
C LYS A 2 15.34 -4.86 -4.02
N LEU A 3 15.20 -3.54 -4.13
CA LEU A 3 13.97 -2.80 -3.90
C LEU A 3 13.31 -2.48 -5.24
N VAL A 4 12.03 -2.79 -5.36
CA VAL A 4 11.22 -2.37 -6.51
C VAL A 4 10.17 -1.38 -6.01
N VAL A 5 10.15 -0.19 -6.59
CA VAL A 5 9.14 0.84 -6.30
C VAL A 5 8.09 0.81 -7.40
N THR A 6 6.85 0.53 -7.05
CA THR A 6 5.72 0.51 -7.98
C THR A 6 4.91 1.79 -7.84
N ILE A 7 4.63 2.45 -8.95
CA ILE A 7 3.93 3.74 -9.01
C ILE A 7 2.75 3.61 -9.97
N PRO A 8 1.52 3.35 -9.47
CA PRO A 8 0.34 3.46 -10.30
C PRO A 8 0.13 4.90 -10.75
N ALA A 9 -0.05 5.10 -12.05
CA ALA A 9 -0.25 6.43 -12.62
C ALA A 9 -1.34 6.40 -13.69
N GLN A 10 -2.12 7.49 -13.76
CA GLN A 10 -3.08 7.73 -14.84
C GLN A 10 -3.32 9.22 -14.98
N ASN A 11 -2.86 9.84 -16.07
CA ASN A 11 -2.92 11.28 -16.34
C ASN A 11 -2.26 12.10 -15.21
N GLU A 12 -1.00 11.77 -14.93
CA GLU A 12 -0.17 12.39 -13.90
C GLU A 12 1.10 13.03 -14.50
N GLU A 13 1.05 13.51 -15.76
CA GLU A 13 2.20 14.08 -16.49
C GLU A 13 2.94 15.17 -15.70
N ARG A 14 2.20 15.96 -14.89
CA ARG A 14 2.76 17.08 -14.12
C ARG A 14 3.49 16.66 -12.84
N THR A 15 3.23 15.47 -12.35
CA THR A 15 3.74 15.00 -11.05
C THR A 15 4.67 13.82 -11.17
N ILE A 16 4.48 12.95 -12.16
CA ILE A 16 5.14 11.66 -12.25
C ILE A 16 6.68 11.77 -12.33
N ALA A 17 7.21 12.73 -13.10
CA ALA A 17 8.67 12.92 -13.21
C ALA A 17 9.28 13.31 -11.86
N ARG A 18 8.60 14.18 -11.08
CA ARG A 18 9.03 14.58 -9.74
C ARG A 18 8.98 13.40 -8.76
N VAL A 19 7.92 12.58 -8.80
CA VAL A 19 7.78 11.40 -7.94
C VAL A 19 8.87 10.38 -8.25
N VAL A 20 9.10 10.06 -9.53
CA VAL A 20 10.16 9.13 -9.96
C VAL A 20 11.55 9.66 -9.59
N GLY A 21 11.83 10.94 -9.87
CA GLY A 21 13.10 11.58 -9.57
C GLY A 21 13.38 11.72 -8.07
N GLY A 22 12.34 11.84 -7.25
CA GLY A 22 12.44 11.92 -5.79
C GLY A 22 12.70 10.58 -5.10
N VAL A 23 12.54 9.43 -5.77
CA VAL A 23 12.82 8.11 -5.19
C VAL A 23 14.33 7.97 -4.94
N PRO A 24 14.77 7.76 -3.69
CA PRO A 24 16.18 7.53 -3.40
C PRO A 24 16.69 6.30 -4.15
N ARG A 25 17.87 6.42 -4.76
CA ARG A 25 18.51 5.32 -5.52
C ARG A 25 19.49 4.49 -4.68
N ARG A 26 19.72 4.89 -3.44
CA ARG A 26 20.64 4.21 -2.51
C ARG A 26 20.01 4.09 -1.14
N PHE A 27 19.99 2.89 -0.61
CA PHE A 27 19.55 2.58 0.75
C PHE A 27 20.58 1.65 1.40
N PRO A 28 20.85 1.77 2.70
CA PRO A 28 21.67 0.80 3.43
C PRO A 28 21.10 -0.61 3.25
N GLY A 29 21.94 -1.58 2.89
CA GLY A 29 21.53 -2.97 2.72
C GLY A 29 20.78 -3.32 1.42
N ILE A 30 20.51 -2.34 0.53
CA ILE A 30 19.88 -2.54 -0.78
C ILE A 30 20.90 -2.28 -1.88
N ALA A 31 21.15 -3.29 -2.71
CA ALA A 31 22.12 -3.22 -3.79
C ALA A 31 21.56 -2.56 -5.07
N GLU A 32 20.24 -2.70 -5.29
CA GLU A 32 19.58 -2.24 -6.52
C GLU A 32 18.23 -1.65 -6.20
N VAL A 33 17.90 -0.52 -6.81
CA VAL A 33 16.57 0.12 -6.77
C VAL A 33 16.04 0.24 -8.19
N GLU A 34 14.91 -0.39 -8.45
CA GLU A 34 14.19 -0.31 -9.74
C GLU A 34 12.84 0.36 -9.55
N ILE A 35 12.46 1.25 -10.47
CA ILE A 35 11.18 1.95 -10.43
C ILE A 35 10.30 1.49 -11.57
N LEU A 36 9.08 1.04 -11.25
CA LEU A 36 8.06 0.59 -12.20
C LEU A 36 6.88 1.56 -12.15
N VAL A 37 6.63 2.27 -13.21
CA VAL A 37 5.40 3.05 -13.38
C VAL A 37 4.37 2.19 -14.09
N LEU A 38 3.21 2.02 -13.46
CA LEU A 38 2.09 1.24 -13.99
C LEU A 38 1.09 2.22 -14.60
N ASP A 39 1.15 2.37 -15.90
CA ASP A 39 0.30 3.30 -16.64
C ASP A 39 -1.07 2.69 -16.91
N ASP A 40 -2.09 3.17 -16.19
CA ASP A 40 -3.49 2.72 -16.30
C ASP A 40 -4.22 3.42 -17.45
N GLY A 41 -3.60 3.42 -18.65
CA GLY A 41 -4.18 3.99 -19.87
C GLY A 41 -4.25 5.52 -19.82
N SER A 42 -3.14 6.19 -19.55
CA SER A 42 -3.03 7.64 -19.64
C SER A 42 -3.25 8.12 -21.07
N SER A 43 -3.86 9.27 -21.22
CA SER A 43 -4.10 9.97 -22.49
C SER A 43 -3.19 11.19 -22.67
N ASP A 44 -2.37 11.50 -21.66
CA ASP A 44 -1.39 12.58 -21.61
C ASP A 44 0.05 12.04 -21.72
N ALA A 45 1.05 12.88 -21.49
CA ALA A 45 2.47 12.54 -21.57
C ALA A 45 3.00 11.78 -20.34
N THR A 46 2.14 11.21 -19.48
CA THR A 46 2.55 10.51 -18.24
C THR A 46 3.60 9.43 -18.49
N ALA A 47 3.39 8.58 -19.50
CA ALA A 47 4.28 7.46 -19.80
C ALA A 47 5.67 7.93 -20.25
N ASP A 48 5.73 8.97 -21.07
CA ASP A 48 6.99 9.51 -21.59
C ASP A 48 7.74 10.26 -20.50
N ALA A 49 7.07 11.10 -19.73
CA ALA A 49 7.67 11.79 -18.57
C ALA A 49 8.23 10.80 -17.53
N ALA A 50 7.57 9.65 -17.33
CA ALA A 50 8.07 8.61 -16.43
C ALA A 50 9.33 7.92 -16.97
N ARG A 51 9.40 7.64 -18.28
CA ARG A 51 10.59 7.05 -18.93
C ARG A 51 11.78 8.00 -18.90
N GLU A 52 11.57 9.27 -19.20
CA GLU A 52 12.59 10.32 -19.15
C GLU A 52 13.15 10.50 -17.73
N ALA A 53 12.31 10.35 -16.71
CA ALA A 53 12.75 10.36 -15.31
C ALA A 53 13.47 9.07 -14.87
N GLY A 54 13.60 8.07 -15.75
CA GLY A 54 14.35 6.83 -15.51
C GLY A 54 13.54 5.70 -14.87
N ALA A 55 12.22 5.66 -15.08
CA ALA A 55 11.37 4.55 -14.68
C ALA A 55 11.14 3.58 -15.85
N VAL A 56 10.92 2.31 -15.52
CA VAL A 56 10.36 1.33 -16.46
C VAL A 56 8.85 1.48 -16.46
N VAL A 57 8.26 1.76 -17.63
CA VAL A 57 6.82 1.93 -17.76
C VAL A 57 6.18 0.63 -18.25
N ILE A 58 5.17 0.17 -17.50
CA ILE A 58 4.36 -1.01 -17.83
C ILE A 58 2.96 -0.53 -18.19
N PRO A 59 2.56 -0.59 -19.44
CA PRO A 59 1.20 -0.21 -19.85
C PRO A 59 0.19 -1.26 -19.38
N ILE A 60 -0.89 -0.80 -18.77
CA ILE A 60 -2.01 -1.64 -18.34
C ILE A 60 -3.12 -1.52 -19.39
N LEU A 61 -3.39 -2.61 -20.07
CA LEU A 61 -4.42 -2.65 -21.12
C LEU A 61 -5.83 -2.68 -20.53
N GLY A 62 -6.72 -1.89 -21.08
CA GLY A 62 -8.08 -1.71 -20.58
C GLY A 62 -8.12 -0.72 -19.41
N ARG A 63 -9.22 -0.72 -18.65
CA ARG A 63 -9.38 0.09 -17.44
C ARG A 63 -9.75 -0.82 -16.26
N PRO A 64 -8.79 -1.60 -15.74
CA PRO A 64 -9.08 -2.67 -14.79
C PRO A 64 -9.38 -2.16 -13.39
N GLY A 65 -9.08 -0.90 -13.09
CA GLY A 65 -9.18 -0.27 -11.76
C GLY A 65 -7.95 -0.51 -10.88
N LEU A 66 -7.81 0.35 -9.86
CA LEU A 66 -6.62 0.47 -9.03
C LEU A 66 -6.19 -0.85 -8.36
N GLY A 67 -7.13 -1.69 -7.94
CA GLY A 67 -6.81 -3.00 -7.34
C GLY A 67 -6.11 -3.94 -8.31
N LYS A 68 -6.51 -3.95 -9.58
CA LYS A 68 -5.85 -4.78 -10.60
C LYS A 68 -4.51 -4.22 -11.03
N VAL A 69 -4.40 -2.89 -11.14
CA VAL A 69 -3.12 -2.20 -11.42
C VAL A 69 -2.10 -2.55 -10.34
N PHE A 70 -2.49 -2.47 -9.07
CA PHE A 70 -1.64 -2.85 -7.94
C PHE A 70 -1.21 -4.33 -8.03
N GLN A 71 -2.13 -5.28 -8.28
CA GLN A 71 -1.80 -6.70 -8.45
C GLN A 71 -0.78 -6.93 -9.56
N THR A 72 -0.96 -6.25 -10.71
CA THR A 72 -0.02 -6.32 -11.85
C THR A 72 1.35 -5.78 -11.45
N GLY A 73 1.40 -4.70 -10.67
CA GLY A 73 2.65 -4.13 -10.17
C GLY A 73 3.40 -5.08 -9.24
N ILE A 74 2.70 -5.70 -8.29
CA ILE A 74 3.27 -6.71 -7.39
C ILE A 74 3.82 -7.90 -8.18
N GLU A 75 3.06 -8.41 -9.16
CA GLU A 75 3.51 -9.52 -9.99
C GLU A 75 4.74 -9.15 -10.84
N ALA A 76 4.74 -7.96 -11.45
CA ALA A 76 5.87 -7.45 -12.21
C ALA A 76 7.12 -7.29 -11.33
N ALA A 77 6.96 -6.78 -10.10
CA ALA A 77 8.05 -6.64 -9.14
C ALA A 77 8.64 -8.00 -8.72
N MET A 78 7.80 -8.99 -8.45
CA MET A 78 8.24 -10.36 -8.15
C MET A 78 8.99 -11.01 -9.34
N ARG A 79 8.49 -10.84 -10.57
CA ARG A 79 9.17 -11.33 -11.81
C ARG A 79 10.55 -10.71 -12.01
N ARG A 80 10.76 -9.48 -11.53
CA ARG A 80 12.02 -8.74 -11.58
C ARG A 80 12.95 -9.04 -10.39
N GLY A 81 12.58 -9.98 -9.54
CA GLY A 81 13.39 -10.42 -8.41
C GLY A 81 13.41 -9.46 -7.22
N GLY A 82 12.38 -8.64 -7.05
CA GLY A 82 12.26 -7.74 -5.89
C GLY A 82 12.26 -8.50 -4.57
N ASP A 83 13.16 -8.11 -3.65
CA ASP A 83 13.15 -8.59 -2.26
C ASP A 83 12.16 -7.78 -1.42
N PHE A 84 12.11 -6.49 -1.70
CA PHE A 84 11.15 -5.56 -1.14
C PHE A 84 10.40 -4.83 -2.25
N VAL A 85 9.14 -4.57 -2.02
CA VAL A 85 8.31 -3.77 -2.92
C VAL A 85 7.68 -2.63 -2.15
N VAL A 86 7.82 -1.43 -2.68
CA VAL A 86 7.14 -0.24 -2.16
C VAL A 86 6.15 0.24 -3.20
N ASN A 87 4.90 0.44 -2.80
CA ASN A 87 3.90 1.11 -3.63
C ASN A 87 3.71 2.54 -3.16
N ILE A 88 3.83 3.50 -4.07
CA ILE A 88 3.60 4.93 -3.84
C ILE A 88 2.76 5.48 -4.99
N ASP A 89 1.81 6.38 -4.69
CA ASP A 89 0.95 6.96 -5.73
C ASP A 89 1.69 8.02 -6.55
N GLY A 90 1.38 8.12 -7.86
CA GLY A 90 2.04 9.03 -8.81
C GLY A 90 1.58 10.49 -8.73
N ASP A 91 0.62 10.81 -7.84
CA ASP A 91 -0.03 12.12 -7.74
C ASP A 91 0.73 13.17 -6.90
N GLY A 92 1.89 12.78 -6.34
CA GLY A 92 2.74 13.66 -5.53
C GLY A 92 2.20 14.02 -4.15
N GLN A 93 1.20 13.30 -3.64
CA GLN A 93 0.72 13.50 -2.26
C GLN A 93 1.70 12.99 -1.20
N PHE A 94 2.50 11.98 -1.54
CA PHE A 94 3.55 11.41 -0.69
C PHE A 94 4.92 11.95 -1.08
N ASP A 95 5.81 12.07 -0.09
CA ASP A 95 7.20 12.35 -0.35
C ASP A 95 7.95 11.02 -0.64
N PRO A 96 8.54 10.87 -1.83
CA PRO A 96 9.30 9.66 -2.15
C PRO A 96 10.52 9.43 -1.25
N ALA A 97 11.06 10.46 -0.61
CA ALA A 97 12.15 10.33 0.36
C ALA A 97 11.75 9.50 1.58
N ASP A 98 10.47 9.50 1.95
CA ASP A 98 9.92 8.72 3.07
C ASP A 98 9.92 7.21 2.82
N ILE A 99 10.22 6.74 1.59
CA ILE A 99 10.41 5.32 1.29
C ILE A 99 11.40 4.67 2.26
N ALA A 100 12.46 5.42 2.64
CA ALA A 100 13.46 4.93 3.59
C ALA A 100 12.82 4.53 4.94
N LEU A 101 11.87 5.31 5.43
CA LEU A 101 11.19 5.07 6.70
C LEU A 101 10.25 3.85 6.65
N LEU A 102 9.65 3.58 5.47
CA LEU A 102 8.81 2.40 5.29
C LEU A 102 9.64 1.12 5.14
N VAL A 103 10.81 1.20 4.53
CA VAL A 103 11.66 0.04 4.26
C VAL A 103 12.47 -0.38 5.50
N ALA A 104 12.82 0.56 6.38
CA ALA A 104 13.62 0.29 7.57
C ALA A 104 13.08 -0.85 8.44
N PRO A 105 11.77 -0.92 8.84
CA PRO A 105 11.27 -2.03 9.63
C PRO A 105 11.30 -3.39 8.91
N LEU A 106 11.29 -3.39 7.57
CA LEU A 106 11.44 -4.62 6.77
C LEU A 106 12.88 -5.11 6.75
N LEU A 107 13.85 -4.18 6.65
CA LEU A 107 15.28 -4.50 6.68
C LEU A 107 15.73 -5.01 8.05
N GLU A 108 15.13 -4.49 9.12
CA GLU A 108 15.38 -4.89 10.51
C GLU A 108 14.60 -6.15 10.92
N ASP A 109 13.88 -6.78 10.00
CA ASP A 109 13.01 -7.94 10.26
C ASP A 109 11.97 -7.72 11.37
N GLN A 110 11.52 -6.49 11.56
CA GLN A 110 10.47 -6.13 12.53
C GLN A 110 9.05 -6.29 11.95
N ALA A 111 8.93 -6.24 10.61
CA ALA A 111 7.67 -6.30 9.91
C ALA A 111 7.78 -7.07 8.60
N ASP A 112 6.65 -7.59 8.14
CA ASP A 112 6.48 -8.19 6.82
C ASP A 112 5.73 -7.26 5.87
N PHE A 113 4.88 -6.39 6.44
CA PHE A 113 4.12 -5.36 5.77
C PHE A 113 4.17 -4.07 6.57
N VAL A 114 4.56 -2.98 5.92
CA VAL A 114 4.62 -1.63 6.49
C VAL A 114 3.71 -0.71 5.70
N THR A 115 2.98 0.15 6.39
CA THR A 115 2.10 1.13 5.76
C THR A 115 2.28 2.50 6.39
N CYS A 116 2.17 3.54 5.58
CA CYS A 116 2.05 4.90 6.06
C CYS A 116 0.73 5.07 6.83
N SER A 117 0.77 5.73 7.98
CA SER A 117 -0.41 6.21 8.69
C SER A 117 -0.42 7.72 8.78
N ARG A 118 -1.52 8.31 8.33
CA ARG A 118 -1.82 9.75 8.41
C ARG A 118 -2.43 10.16 9.75
N PHE A 119 -2.82 9.17 10.58
CA PHE A 119 -3.64 9.40 11.77
C PHE A 119 -3.02 8.84 13.06
N LYS A 120 -1.83 8.22 12.98
CA LYS A 120 -1.14 7.66 14.14
C LYS A 120 -0.58 8.75 15.05
N ASP A 121 -0.17 9.88 14.45
CA ASP A 121 0.31 11.06 15.13
C ASP A 121 -0.65 12.23 14.84
N THR A 122 -1.11 12.92 15.90
CA THR A 122 -2.07 14.02 15.80
C THR A 122 -1.52 15.21 15.03
N ASP A 123 -0.21 15.46 15.14
CA ASP A 123 0.46 16.60 14.49
C ASP A 123 0.64 16.41 12.97
N LEU A 124 0.48 15.17 12.51
CA LEU A 124 0.61 14.78 11.10
C LEU A 124 -0.74 14.66 10.40
N HIS A 125 -1.86 14.93 11.09
CA HIS A 125 -3.19 14.80 10.49
C HIS A 125 -3.33 15.69 9.24
N PRO A 126 -3.70 15.09 8.10
CA PRO A 126 -3.88 15.88 6.88
C PRO A 126 -5.12 16.76 6.97
N VAL A 127 -5.03 17.96 6.38
CA VAL A 127 -6.21 18.82 6.20
C VAL A 127 -7.14 18.16 5.20
N MET A 128 -8.30 17.69 5.69
CA MET A 128 -9.30 17.02 4.85
C MET A 128 -10.73 17.32 5.31
N PRO A 129 -11.75 17.16 4.44
CA PRO A 129 -13.14 17.30 4.82
C PRO A 129 -13.54 16.34 5.96
N ARG A 130 -14.30 16.84 6.94
CA ARG A 130 -14.75 16.05 8.10
C ARG A 130 -15.43 14.74 7.71
N VAL A 131 -16.19 14.73 6.63
CA VAL A 131 -16.89 13.52 6.13
C VAL A 131 -15.90 12.44 5.71
N LYS A 132 -14.77 12.79 5.08
CA LYS A 132 -13.70 11.83 4.73
C LYS A 132 -13.00 11.29 5.99
N TYR A 133 -12.79 12.13 6.98
CA TYR A 133 -12.23 11.73 8.27
C TYR A 133 -13.12 10.68 8.96
N TRP A 134 -14.42 10.98 9.13
CA TRP A 134 -15.39 10.07 9.73
C TRP A 134 -15.55 8.77 8.93
N GLY A 135 -15.53 8.87 7.60
CA GLY A 135 -15.57 7.70 6.71
C GLY A 135 -14.36 6.78 6.93
N ASN A 136 -13.15 7.34 6.98
CA ASN A 136 -11.94 6.57 7.27
C ASN A 136 -11.99 5.93 8.66
N TRP A 137 -12.40 6.68 9.70
CA TRP A 137 -12.55 6.16 11.06
C TRP A 137 -13.52 4.98 11.13
N ALA A 138 -14.68 5.05 10.44
CA ALA A 138 -15.64 3.96 10.38
C ALA A 138 -15.03 2.71 9.73
N VAL A 139 -14.33 2.87 8.59
CA VAL A 139 -13.65 1.77 7.91
C VAL A 139 -12.56 1.16 8.79
N VAL A 140 -11.75 1.98 9.45
CA VAL A 140 -10.72 1.53 10.40
C VAL A 140 -11.33 0.70 11.52
N LYS A 141 -12.44 1.15 12.14
CA LYS A 141 -13.13 0.36 13.19
C LYS A 141 -13.61 -1.00 12.69
N ILE A 142 -14.19 -1.05 11.48
CA ILE A 142 -14.66 -2.31 10.90
C ILE A 142 -13.47 -3.24 10.65
N VAL A 143 -12.39 -2.76 10.01
CA VAL A 143 -11.19 -3.57 9.74
C VAL A 143 -10.56 -4.05 11.05
N ASN A 144 -10.42 -3.20 12.05
CA ASN A 144 -9.90 -3.59 13.36
C ASN A 144 -10.76 -4.67 14.03
N SER A 145 -12.09 -4.60 13.91
CA SER A 145 -13.00 -5.66 14.41
C SER A 145 -12.79 -6.99 13.68
N ILE A 146 -12.62 -6.96 12.35
CA ILE A 146 -12.31 -8.15 11.54
C ILE A 146 -10.95 -8.72 11.95
N CYS A 147 -9.95 -7.85 12.15
CA CYS A 147 -8.59 -8.20 12.57
C CYS A 147 -8.45 -8.45 14.09
N GLY A 148 -9.50 -8.89 14.76
CA GLY A 148 -9.42 -9.36 16.15
C GLY A 148 -9.24 -8.29 17.22
N GLY A 149 -9.59 -7.04 16.93
CA GLY A 149 -9.43 -5.89 17.84
C GLY A 149 -8.08 -5.21 17.72
N SER A 150 -7.39 -5.37 16.58
CA SER A 150 -6.18 -4.62 16.25
C SER A 150 -6.39 -3.11 16.39
N ARG A 151 -5.30 -2.37 16.52
CA ARG A 151 -5.34 -0.91 16.71
C ARG A 151 -4.72 -0.17 15.53
N PHE A 152 -5.04 -0.58 14.30
CA PHE A 152 -4.65 0.16 13.11
C PHE A 152 -5.32 1.53 13.11
N THR A 153 -4.62 2.53 12.60
CA THR A 153 -5.07 3.93 12.58
C THR A 153 -5.40 4.41 11.16
N ASP A 154 -4.78 3.82 10.12
CA ASP A 154 -5.03 4.15 8.72
C ASP A 154 -4.96 2.93 7.79
N VAL A 155 -6.11 2.40 7.41
CA VAL A 155 -6.20 1.25 6.50
C VAL A 155 -6.43 1.64 5.04
N SER A 156 -6.51 2.94 4.75
CA SER A 156 -6.87 3.46 3.42
C SER A 156 -5.69 4.09 2.68
N CYS A 157 -4.52 4.20 3.31
CA CYS A 157 -3.33 4.78 2.70
C CYS A 157 -2.75 3.84 1.63
N GLY A 158 -2.33 4.39 0.47
CA GLY A 158 -1.72 3.66 -0.65
C GLY A 158 -0.20 3.48 -0.52
N PHE A 159 0.46 4.26 0.32
CA PHE A 159 1.91 4.23 0.50
C PHE A 159 2.32 3.10 1.44
N ARG A 160 2.89 2.04 0.88
CA ARG A 160 3.09 0.75 1.56
C ARG A 160 4.36 0.06 1.12
N ALA A 161 4.94 -0.72 2.02
CA ALA A 161 6.10 -1.56 1.76
C ALA A 161 5.83 -3.01 2.17
N PHE A 162 6.37 -3.94 1.41
CA PHE A 162 6.19 -5.38 1.57
C PHE A 162 7.54 -6.09 1.47
N ASN A 163 7.78 -7.08 2.32
CA ASN A 163 8.86 -8.02 2.11
C ASN A 163 8.41 -9.16 1.18
N ARG A 164 9.32 -10.00 0.77
CA ARG A 164 9.06 -11.13 -0.15
C ARG A 164 8.03 -12.11 0.40
N GLU A 165 8.04 -12.37 1.70
CA GLU A 165 7.08 -13.28 2.34
C GLU A 165 5.65 -12.72 2.24
N ALA A 166 5.47 -11.43 2.52
CA ALA A 166 4.17 -10.77 2.35
C ALA A 166 3.69 -10.83 0.90
N LEU A 167 4.59 -10.60 -0.09
CA LEU A 167 4.24 -10.66 -1.51
C LEU A 167 3.78 -12.05 -1.96
N TYR A 168 4.43 -13.10 -1.49
CA TYR A 168 4.04 -14.47 -1.83
C TYR A 168 2.71 -14.87 -1.24
N ARG A 169 2.39 -14.39 -0.02
CA ARG A 169 1.15 -14.69 0.69
C ARG A 169 -0.02 -13.79 0.29
N LEU A 170 0.25 -12.61 -0.26
CA LEU A 170 -0.80 -11.64 -0.59
C LEU A 170 -1.76 -12.18 -1.65
N THR A 171 -3.05 -12.25 -1.32
CA THR A 171 -4.11 -12.71 -2.23
C THR A 171 -5.24 -11.69 -2.25
N LEU A 172 -5.39 -11.00 -3.37
CA LEU A 172 -6.37 -9.94 -3.56
C LEU A 172 -7.36 -10.31 -4.64
N PHE A 173 -8.64 -10.04 -4.40
CA PHE A 173 -9.74 -10.27 -5.34
C PHE A 173 -10.43 -8.97 -5.78
N GLY A 174 -10.24 -7.88 -5.01
CA GLY A 174 -10.83 -6.57 -5.28
C GLY A 174 -10.24 -5.93 -6.53
N LYS A 175 -11.11 -5.48 -7.45
CA LYS A 175 -10.69 -4.72 -8.64
C LYS A 175 -10.66 -3.22 -8.38
N TYR A 176 -11.54 -2.72 -7.49
CA TYR A 176 -11.73 -1.29 -7.25
C TYR A 176 -10.66 -0.69 -6.33
N THR A 177 -10.40 -1.35 -5.20
CA THR A 177 -9.36 -0.95 -4.24
C THR A 177 -8.70 -2.19 -3.63
N TYR A 178 -7.47 -2.05 -3.20
CA TYR A 178 -6.69 -3.11 -2.56
C TYR A 178 -6.37 -2.78 -1.09
N THR A 179 -6.62 -1.52 -0.68
CA THR A 179 -6.03 -0.99 0.55
C THR A 179 -6.50 -1.71 1.81
N GLN A 180 -7.79 -1.86 2.02
CA GLN A 180 -8.35 -2.56 3.18
C GLN A 180 -8.15 -4.07 3.08
N GLU A 181 -8.27 -4.61 1.86
CA GLU A 181 -8.10 -6.04 1.60
C GLU A 181 -6.70 -6.53 1.96
N CYS A 182 -5.64 -5.75 1.66
CA CYS A 182 -4.27 -6.06 2.07
C CYS A 182 -4.15 -6.25 3.59
N PHE A 183 -4.72 -5.34 4.40
CA PHE A 183 -4.67 -5.46 5.85
C PHE A 183 -5.34 -6.73 6.34
N ILE A 184 -6.57 -6.97 5.86
CA ILE A 184 -7.38 -8.10 6.29
C ILE A 184 -6.74 -9.41 5.85
N ASP A 185 -6.22 -9.48 4.62
CA ASP A 185 -5.59 -10.67 4.07
C ASP A 185 -4.27 -11.02 4.80
N LEU A 186 -3.34 -10.06 4.88
CA LEU A 186 -2.04 -10.27 5.51
C LEU A 186 -2.16 -10.52 7.03
N PHE A 187 -3.06 -9.80 7.72
CA PHE A 187 -3.34 -10.05 9.13
C PHE A 187 -3.90 -11.46 9.37
N SER A 188 -4.84 -11.91 8.52
CA SER A 188 -5.44 -13.25 8.64
C SER A 188 -4.44 -14.39 8.48
N LYS A 189 -3.33 -14.12 7.81
CA LYS A 189 -2.20 -15.03 7.56
C LYS A 189 -1.09 -14.91 8.61
N GLY A 190 -1.29 -14.08 9.64
CA GLY A 190 -0.37 -13.94 10.77
C GLY A 190 0.90 -13.13 10.48
N LEU A 191 0.89 -12.30 9.43
CA LEU A 191 2.04 -11.46 9.10
C LEU A 191 2.12 -10.24 10.02
N ARG A 192 3.36 -9.79 10.27
CA ARG A 192 3.66 -8.64 11.14
C ARG A 192 3.39 -7.34 10.38
N ILE A 193 2.46 -6.54 10.87
CA ILE A 193 2.04 -5.27 10.26
C ILE A 193 2.49 -4.11 11.13
N VAL A 194 3.22 -3.16 10.54
CA VAL A 194 3.68 -1.94 11.21
C VAL A 194 3.15 -0.70 10.49
N GLU A 195 2.65 0.27 11.26
CA GLU A 195 2.26 1.59 10.76
C GLU A 195 3.35 2.61 11.10
N VAL A 196 3.81 3.34 10.08
CA VAL A 196 4.78 4.44 10.21
C VAL A 196 4.03 5.77 10.06
N PRO A 197 4.06 6.66 11.05
CA PRO A 197 3.44 7.97 10.94
C PRO A 197 4.23 8.85 9.97
N LEU A 198 3.57 9.35 8.92
CA LEU A 198 4.18 10.22 7.91
C LEU A 198 3.25 11.39 7.57
N LYS A 199 3.86 12.52 7.26
CA LYS A 199 3.12 13.70 6.81
C LYS A 199 2.72 13.52 5.34
N VAL A 200 1.43 13.59 5.09
CA VAL A 200 0.86 13.41 3.74
C VAL A 200 0.08 14.66 3.36
N ARG A 201 0.21 15.10 2.11
CA ARG A 201 -0.60 16.20 1.59
C ARG A 201 -2.06 15.76 1.51
N GLY A 202 -2.95 16.47 2.21
CA GLY A 202 -4.38 16.13 2.27
C GLY A 202 -5.14 16.39 0.96
N VAL A 203 -4.59 17.22 0.10
CA VAL A 203 -5.17 17.62 -1.19
C VAL A 203 -4.14 17.38 -2.28
N ARG A 204 -4.57 16.88 -3.44
CA ARG A 204 -3.74 16.77 -4.63
C ARG A 204 -3.33 18.15 -5.12
N GLU A 205 -2.13 18.24 -5.66
CA GLU A 205 -1.63 19.47 -6.29
C GLU A 205 -2.32 19.72 -7.64
N TYR A 206 -2.57 18.63 -8.37
CA TYR A 206 -3.24 18.67 -9.68
C TYR A 206 -4.30 17.57 -9.77
N GLY A 207 -5.40 17.89 -10.48
CA GLY A 207 -6.49 16.96 -10.74
C GLY A 207 -7.35 16.60 -9.52
N GLU A 208 -8.40 15.83 -9.76
CA GLU A 208 -9.33 15.35 -8.73
C GLU A 208 -9.09 13.87 -8.40
N SER A 209 -9.36 13.48 -7.15
CA SER A 209 -9.29 12.08 -6.74
C SER A 209 -10.40 11.26 -7.40
N ARG A 210 -10.03 10.28 -8.23
CA ARG A 210 -10.98 9.40 -8.92
C ARG A 210 -11.62 8.38 -7.99
N VAL A 211 -10.89 7.94 -6.96
CA VAL A 211 -11.35 6.93 -6.01
C VAL A 211 -12.19 7.56 -4.90
N ALA A 212 -11.78 8.71 -4.39
CA ALA A 212 -12.39 9.38 -3.23
C ALA A 212 -13.14 10.67 -3.59
N GLY A 213 -13.53 10.89 -4.85
CA GLY A 213 -14.27 12.08 -5.28
C GLY A 213 -15.66 12.20 -4.66
N SER A 214 -16.32 11.05 -4.35
CA SER A 214 -17.61 11.01 -3.67
C SER A 214 -17.58 9.96 -2.55
N VAL A 215 -17.88 10.38 -1.32
CA VAL A 215 -17.91 9.50 -0.14
C VAL A 215 -18.93 8.38 -0.29
N TRP A 216 -20.10 8.67 -0.86
CA TRP A 216 -21.13 7.66 -1.10
C TRP A 216 -20.70 6.62 -2.14
N ARG A 217 -20.07 7.06 -3.22
CA ARG A 217 -19.51 6.15 -4.24
C ARG A 217 -18.37 5.30 -3.66
N TYR A 218 -17.52 5.90 -2.84
CA TYR A 218 -16.46 5.16 -2.15
C TYR A 218 -17.04 4.12 -1.19
N ALA A 219 -18.02 4.48 -0.37
CA ALA A 219 -18.69 3.56 0.56
C ALA A 219 -19.42 2.43 -0.18
N ALA A 220 -20.14 2.74 -1.26
CA ALA A 220 -20.85 1.76 -2.09
C ALA A 220 -19.91 0.74 -2.75
N ASN A 221 -18.70 1.15 -3.14
CA ASN A 221 -17.73 0.27 -3.77
C ASN A 221 -16.85 -0.48 -2.77
N THR A 222 -16.53 0.15 -1.63
CA THR A 222 -15.65 -0.44 -0.60
C THR A 222 -16.42 -1.33 0.37
N GLY A 223 -17.67 -0.98 0.69
CA GLY A 223 -18.55 -1.75 1.58
C GLY A 223 -18.67 -3.22 1.20
N PRO A 224 -19.02 -3.56 -0.05
CA PRO A 224 -19.06 -4.95 -0.50
C PRO A 224 -17.74 -5.70 -0.38
N ILE A 225 -16.59 -5.02 -0.56
CA ILE A 225 -15.26 -5.63 -0.41
C ILE A 225 -15.03 -6.03 1.05
N ILE A 226 -15.30 -5.12 1.98
CA ILE A 226 -15.18 -5.38 3.43
C ILE A 226 -16.15 -6.47 3.86
N LEU A 227 -17.41 -6.44 3.39
CA LEU A 227 -18.42 -7.44 3.71
C LEU A 227 -18.02 -8.83 3.22
N ARG A 228 -17.49 -8.93 1.99
CA ARG A 228 -16.94 -10.19 1.46
C ARG A 228 -15.75 -10.66 2.30
N ALA A 229 -14.82 -9.78 2.64
CA ALA A 229 -13.68 -10.13 3.46
C ALA A 229 -14.11 -10.65 4.86
N MET A 230 -15.10 -10.02 5.49
CA MET A 230 -15.67 -10.48 6.76
C MET A 230 -16.31 -11.84 6.64
N ARG A 231 -17.15 -12.07 5.59
CA ARG A 231 -17.77 -13.36 5.29
C ARG A 231 -16.73 -14.46 5.07
N ASP A 232 -15.66 -14.15 4.32
CA ASP A 232 -14.66 -15.12 3.88
C ASP A 232 -13.67 -15.49 5.00
N ILE A 233 -13.39 -14.58 5.94
CA ILE A 233 -12.43 -14.80 7.03
C ILE A 233 -13.10 -15.34 8.30
N ARG A 234 -14.32 -14.88 8.60
CA ARG A 234 -15.06 -15.27 9.82
C ARG A 234 -16.51 -15.68 9.51
N PRO A 235 -16.71 -16.71 8.66
CA PRO A 235 -18.04 -17.09 8.20
C PRO A 235 -18.99 -17.49 9.33
N LEU A 236 -18.51 -18.25 10.32
CA LEU A 236 -19.30 -18.62 11.48
C LEU A 236 -19.84 -17.42 12.25
N LYS A 237 -19.01 -16.36 12.43
CA LYS A 237 -19.48 -15.14 13.09
C LYS A 237 -20.47 -14.37 12.22
N PHE A 238 -20.22 -14.30 10.91
CA PHE A 238 -21.04 -13.56 9.97
C PHE A 238 -22.45 -14.15 9.86
N PHE A 239 -22.56 -15.41 9.45
CA PHE A 239 -23.85 -16.07 9.28
C PHE A 239 -24.48 -16.44 10.62
N GLY A 240 -23.68 -16.84 11.63
CA GLY A 240 -24.15 -17.18 12.96
C GLY A 240 -24.82 -16.00 13.67
N LEU A 241 -24.25 -14.78 13.55
CA LEU A 241 -24.87 -13.59 14.14
C LEU A 241 -26.22 -13.26 13.50
N ILE A 242 -26.33 -13.42 12.17
CA ILE A 242 -27.60 -13.25 11.45
C ILE A 242 -28.62 -14.30 11.92
N GLY A 243 -28.20 -15.57 12.06
CA GLY A 243 -29.04 -16.64 12.55
C GLY A 243 -29.52 -16.39 13.98
N VAL A 244 -28.66 -15.99 14.89
CA VAL A 244 -29.01 -15.63 16.27
C VAL A 244 -29.98 -14.45 16.29
N PHE A 245 -29.75 -13.43 15.47
CA PHE A 245 -30.67 -12.28 15.37
C PHE A 245 -32.06 -12.71 14.90
N MET A 246 -32.16 -13.56 13.86
CA MET A 246 -33.45 -14.09 13.38
C MET A 246 -34.13 -14.93 14.45
N PHE A 247 -33.37 -15.74 15.20
CA PHE A 247 -33.90 -16.56 16.28
C PHE A 247 -34.45 -15.70 17.44
N VAL A 248 -33.72 -14.67 17.86
CA VAL A 248 -34.18 -13.72 18.89
C VAL A 248 -35.47 -13.01 18.42
N LEU A 249 -35.50 -12.59 17.15
CA LEU A 249 -36.67 -11.95 16.58
C LEU A 249 -37.90 -12.92 16.57
N ALA A 250 -37.67 -14.22 16.31
CA ALA A 250 -38.69 -15.23 16.40
C ALA A 250 -39.24 -15.40 17.83
N LEU A 251 -38.34 -15.37 18.84
CA LEU A 251 -38.74 -15.42 20.25
C LEU A 251 -39.56 -14.19 20.64
N VAL A 252 -39.19 -13.01 20.18
CA VAL A 252 -39.97 -11.79 20.40
C VAL A 252 -41.36 -11.89 19.73
N ALA A 253 -41.40 -12.38 18.48
CA ALA A 253 -42.65 -12.51 17.74
C ALA A 253 -43.63 -13.54 18.38
N ILE A 254 -43.12 -14.64 18.95
CA ILE A 254 -43.95 -15.67 19.59
C ILE A 254 -44.38 -15.29 21.02
N SER A 255 -43.69 -14.35 21.70
CA SER A 255 -43.94 -14.02 23.10
C SER A 255 -45.38 -13.58 23.41
N PRO A 256 -46.07 -12.73 22.58
CA PRO A 256 -47.47 -12.36 22.85
C PRO A 256 -48.44 -13.53 22.66
N VAL A 257 -48.11 -14.46 21.75
CA VAL A 257 -48.92 -15.69 21.58
C VAL A 257 -48.86 -16.55 22.81
N VAL A 258 -47.64 -16.76 23.35
CA VAL A 258 -47.44 -17.56 24.59
C VAL A 258 -48.12 -16.90 25.78
N ALA A 259 -47.96 -15.58 25.96
CA ALA A 259 -48.63 -14.83 27.03
C ALA A 259 -50.13 -14.93 26.96
N ASN A 260 -50.74 -14.75 25.78
CA ASN A 260 -52.19 -14.89 25.57
C ASN A 260 -52.67 -16.33 25.81
N TYR A 261 -51.92 -17.33 25.35
CA TYR A 261 -52.28 -18.74 25.57
C TYR A 261 -52.25 -19.13 27.06
N LEU A 262 -51.28 -18.66 27.80
CA LEU A 262 -51.21 -18.92 29.24
C LEU A 262 -52.36 -18.28 30.00
N ALA A 263 -52.81 -17.08 29.59
CA ALA A 263 -53.91 -16.35 30.21
C ALA A 263 -55.28 -16.87 29.82
N THR A 264 -55.50 -17.17 28.51
CA THR A 264 -56.84 -17.42 27.97
C THR A 264 -57.01 -18.83 27.38
N LYS A 265 -55.97 -19.64 27.29
CA LYS A 265 -55.90 -20.94 26.58
C LYS A 265 -56.28 -20.85 25.09
N LYS A 266 -56.22 -19.64 24.50
CA LYS A 266 -56.58 -19.41 23.11
C LYS A 266 -55.38 -18.74 22.39
N THR A 267 -55.18 -19.08 21.13
CA THR A 267 -54.10 -18.47 20.29
C THR A 267 -54.60 -17.27 19.50
N HIS A 268 -55.94 -17.11 19.38
CA HIS A 268 -56.56 -15.95 18.73
C HIS A 268 -56.46 -14.71 19.64
N PRO A 269 -56.12 -13.49 19.17
CA PRO A 269 -56.01 -13.07 17.75
C PRO A 269 -54.63 -13.21 17.14
N PHE A 270 -53.64 -13.75 17.82
CA PHE A 270 -52.20 -13.69 17.43
C PHE A 270 -51.74 -14.86 16.55
N GLN A 271 -52.64 -15.54 15.82
CA GLN A 271 -52.30 -16.71 14.98
C GLN A 271 -51.25 -16.42 13.90
N SER A 272 -51.29 -15.23 13.29
CA SER A 272 -50.32 -14.81 12.28
C SER A 272 -48.87 -14.78 12.82
N LEU A 273 -48.70 -14.47 14.12
CA LEU A 273 -47.38 -14.42 14.74
C LEU A 273 -46.76 -15.82 14.91
N ILE A 274 -47.59 -16.87 14.99
CA ILE A 274 -47.11 -18.26 15.00
C ILE A 274 -46.43 -18.58 13.67
N THR A 275 -47.08 -18.22 12.55
CA THR A 275 -46.50 -18.43 11.21
C THR A 275 -45.23 -17.60 11.02
N VAL A 276 -45.26 -16.32 11.40
CA VAL A 276 -44.09 -15.43 11.30
C VAL A 276 -42.90 -15.97 12.12
N SER A 277 -43.17 -16.39 13.38
CA SER A 277 -42.11 -16.94 14.23
C SER A 277 -41.57 -18.26 13.68
N GLY A 278 -42.42 -19.14 13.12
CA GLY A 278 -42.02 -20.37 12.45
C GLY A 278 -41.09 -20.13 11.25
N VAL A 279 -41.43 -19.15 10.41
CA VAL A 279 -40.58 -18.74 9.27
C VAL A 279 -39.22 -18.20 9.77
N LEU A 280 -39.22 -17.37 10.81
CA LEU A 280 -37.98 -16.80 11.37
C LEU A 280 -37.08 -17.90 11.97
N VAL A 281 -37.65 -18.90 12.67
CA VAL A 281 -36.89 -20.07 13.18
C VAL A 281 -36.28 -20.87 12.03
N THR A 282 -37.07 -21.11 10.97
CA THR A 282 -36.57 -21.82 9.78
C THR A 282 -35.43 -21.06 9.12
N LEU A 283 -35.54 -19.73 8.96
CA LEU A 283 -34.47 -18.89 8.43
C LEU A 283 -33.23 -18.91 9.34
N ALA A 284 -33.41 -18.85 10.66
CA ALA A 284 -32.33 -18.96 11.62
C ALA A 284 -31.56 -20.28 11.48
N PHE A 285 -32.28 -21.39 11.32
CA PHE A 285 -31.68 -22.70 11.09
C PHE A 285 -30.91 -22.76 9.76
N VAL A 286 -31.50 -22.24 8.68
CA VAL A 286 -30.83 -22.14 7.38
C VAL A 286 -29.54 -21.31 7.49
N MET A 287 -29.56 -20.18 8.22
CA MET A 287 -28.34 -19.37 8.46
C MET A 287 -27.29 -20.17 9.25
N GLY A 288 -27.69 -21.02 10.21
CA GLY A 288 -26.80 -21.92 10.93
C GLY A 288 -26.12 -22.95 10.00
N VAL A 289 -26.89 -23.58 9.13
CA VAL A 289 -26.34 -24.51 8.12
C VAL A 289 -25.38 -23.79 7.17
N LEU A 290 -25.77 -22.60 6.67
CA LEU A 290 -24.87 -21.78 5.82
C LEU A 290 -23.60 -21.38 6.55
N ALA A 291 -23.64 -21.11 7.85
CA ALA A 291 -22.47 -20.80 8.66
C ALA A 291 -21.46 -21.96 8.67
N LEU A 292 -21.94 -23.19 8.86
CA LEU A 292 -21.12 -24.39 8.85
C LEU A 292 -20.52 -24.70 7.46
N LEU A 293 -21.33 -24.59 6.41
CA LEU A 293 -20.87 -24.79 5.04
C LEU A 293 -19.80 -23.73 4.65
N ALA A 294 -20.05 -22.47 4.99
CA ALA A 294 -19.12 -21.39 4.71
C ALA A 294 -17.79 -21.55 5.50
N ASP A 295 -17.83 -22.09 6.73
CA ASP A 295 -16.62 -22.42 7.50
C ASP A 295 -15.81 -23.55 6.84
N MET A 296 -16.49 -24.56 6.30
CA MET A 296 -15.85 -25.61 5.53
C MET A 296 -15.18 -25.06 4.27
N MET A 297 -15.85 -24.18 3.53
CA MET A 297 -15.29 -23.50 2.36
C MET A 297 -14.11 -22.61 2.71
N ALA A 298 -14.12 -21.91 3.85
CA ALA A 298 -13.01 -21.11 4.31
C ALA A 298 -11.75 -21.96 4.59
N ARG A 299 -11.91 -23.20 5.09
CA ARG A 299 -10.79 -24.15 5.23
C ARG A 299 -10.21 -24.60 3.89
N HIS A 300 -11.05 -24.90 2.91
CA HIS A 300 -10.59 -25.19 1.54
C HIS A 300 -9.83 -24.02 0.92
N ARG A 301 -10.32 -22.80 1.12
CA ARG A 301 -9.64 -21.60 0.66
C ARG A 301 -8.22 -21.50 1.24
N ARG A 302 -8.02 -21.75 2.54
CA ARG A 302 -6.69 -21.71 3.18
C ARG A 302 -5.72 -22.71 2.56
N ILE A 303 -6.18 -23.93 2.23
CA ILE A 303 -5.36 -24.94 1.54
C ILE A 303 -4.95 -24.44 0.16
N THR A 304 -5.89 -23.86 -0.60
CA THR A 304 -5.63 -23.30 -1.94
C THR A 304 -4.64 -22.12 -1.88
N GLU A 305 -4.76 -21.25 -0.88
CA GLU A 305 -3.83 -20.12 -0.67
C GLU A 305 -2.42 -20.62 -0.31
N GLU A 306 -2.28 -21.71 0.47
CA GLU A 306 -0.98 -22.31 0.76
C GLU A 306 -0.36 -22.95 -0.48
N LEU A 307 -1.14 -23.62 -1.32
CA LEU A 307 -0.67 -24.11 -2.62
C LEU A 307 -0.20 -22.97 -3.53
N LEU A 308 -0.94 -21.85 -3.56
CA LEU A 308 -0.55 -20.68 -4.32
C LEU A 308 0.74 -20.05 -3.79
N TYR A 309 0.90 -19.99 -2.47
CA TYR A 309 2.14 -19.54 -1.83
C TYR A 309 3.34 -20.40 -2.24
N LEU A 310 3.21 -21.72 -2.16
CA LEU A 310 4.27 -22.65 -2.57
C LEU A 310 4.60 -22.52 -4.05
N ALA A 311 3.59 -22.38 -4.91
CA ALA A 311 3.77 -22.16 -6.34
C ALA A 311 4.52 -20.84 -6.63
N ARG A 312 4.12 -19.74 -6.00
CA ARG A 312 4.80 -18.44 -6.14
C ARG A 312 6.23 -18.50 -5.64
N ARG A 313 6.46 -19.10 -4.47
CA ARG A 313 7.79 -19.27 -3.91
C ARG A 313 8.69 -20.09 -4.84
N ARG A 314 8.15 -21.13 -5.49
CA ARG A 314 8.89 -21.91 -6.49
C ARG A 314 9.18 -21.12 -7.75
N ILE A 315 8.19 -20.45 -8.32
CA ILE A 315 8.32 -19.70 -9.60
C ILE A 315 9.26 -18.50 -9.44
N PHE A 316 9.05 -17.68 -8.41
CA PHE A 316 9.79 -16.42 -8.22
C PHE A 316 11.04 -16.60 -7.33
N GLY A 317 11.15 -17.67 -6.54
CA GLY A 317 12.32 -17.97 -5.72
C GLY A 317 13.45 -18.62 -6.52
N MET A 318 13.16 -19.39 -7.56
CA MET A 318 14.16 -20.03 -8.43
C MET A 318 14.86 -19.06 -9.37
N GLY A 319 14.27 -17.91 -9.67
CA GLY A 319 14.83 -16.91 -10.58
C GLY A 319 16.16 -16.31 -10.11
N GLN A 320 16.51 -16.42 -8.83
CA GLN A 320 17.77 -15.91 -8.31
C GLN A 320 18.94 -16.90 -8.41
N THR A 321 18.66 -18.19 -8.46
CA THR A 321 19.70 -19.21 -8.59
C THR A 321 20.14 -19.39 -10.04
N SER A 322 19.26 -19.10 -11.01
CA SER A 322 19.54 -19.26 -12.44
C SER A 322 20.19 -18.03 -13.08
N ALA A 323 19.89 -16.81 -12.59
CA ALA A 323 20.51 -15.57 -13.12
C ALA A 323 21.99 -15.43 -12.75
N ALA A 324 22.47 -16.20 -11.77
CA ALA A 324 23.90 -16.26 -11.40
C ALA A 324 24.70 -17.29 -12.25
N VAL A 325 24.03 -18.09 -13.07
CA VAL A 325 24.69 -19.22 -13.81
C VAL A 325 24.68 -19.02 -15.32
N GLU A 326 23.83 -18.17 -15.90
CA GLU A 326 23.80 -17.97 -17.35
C GLU A 326 23.69 -16.50 -17.74
N ALA A 327 24.85 -15.80 -17.70
CA ALA A 327 25.12 -14.79 -18.69
C ALA A 327 25.72 -15.52 -19.91
N PRO A 328 25.00 -15.70 -21.03
CA PRO A 328 25.63 -16.18 -22.25
C PRO A 328 26.61 -15.10 -22.66
N VAL A 329 27.90 -15.40 -22.60
CA VAL A 329 28.95 -14.65 -23.27
C VAL A 329 28.62 -14.71 -24.78
N ILE A 330 27.86 -13.74 -25.24
CA ILE A 330 27.72 -13.48 -26.68
C ILE A 330 29.10 -12.98 -27.13
N ARG A 331 29.99 -13.91 -27.48
CA ARG A 331 31.13 -13.61 -28.32
C ARG A 331 30.58 -13.16 -29.66
N SER A 332 30.51 -11.88 -29.86
CA SER A 332 30.31 -11.29 -31.18
C SER A 332 31.50 -11.72 -32.03
N SER A 333 31.34 -12.76 -32.81
CA SER A 333 32.23 -13.05 -33.93
C SER A 333 32.02 -11.95 -34.99
N LYS A 334 32.84 -10.90 -34.88
CA LYS A 334 33.05 -10.01 -36.01
C LYS A 334 33.65 -10.87 -37.13
N ARG A 335 32.83 -11.37 -38.04
CA ARG A 335 33.24 -11.83 -39.37
C ARG A 335 33.85 -10.63 -40.07
N ALA A 336 35.20 -10.66 -40.23
CA ALA A 336 35.91 -9.75 -41.10
C ALA A 336 35.31 -9.85 -42.51
N ALA A 337 34.80 -8.74 -43.03
CA ALA A 337 34.46 -8.62 -44.44
C ALA A 337 35.75 -8.60 -45.27
N PRO A 338 35.79 -9.27 -46.45
CA PRO A 338 36.98 -9.24 -47.31
C PRO A 338 37.16 -7.83 -47.89
N ALA A 339 38.42 -7.40 -47.93
CA ALA A 339 38.87 -6.14 -48.52
C ALA A 339 38.56 -6.10 -50.04
N PRO A 340 38.06 -5.00 -50.59
CA PRO A 340 37.98 -4.82 -52.03
C PRO A 340 39.39 -4.51 -52.61
N ALA A 341 39.65 -5.13 -53.77
CA ALA A 341 40.87 -5.05 -54.55
C ALA A 341 41.22 -3.60 -54.94
N ALA A 342 42.52 -3.32 -54.86
CA ALA A 342 43.13 -2.09 -55.37
C ALA A 342 42.96 -1.96 -56.89
N THR A 343 42.44 -0.83 -57.32
CA THR A 343 42.67 -0.35 -58.69
C THR A 343 43.38 0.97 -58.66
N SER A 344 44.59 0.93 -59.20
CA SER A 344 45.51 2.04 -59.45
C SER A 344 44.85 3.10 -60.33
N MET A 345 45.04 4.35 -60.01
CA MET A 345 45.51 5.34 -60.99
C MET A 345 46.05 6.61 -60.34
N ALA A 346 47.18 6.97 -60.87
CA ALA A 346 48.07 8.09 -60.53
C ALA A 346 47.49 9.47 -60.88
N ALA A 347 47.94 10.47 -60.21
CA ALA A 347 48.53 11.76 -60.69
C ALA A 347 48.28 12.84 -59.62
N ALA A 348 49.27 13.30 -59.01
CA ALA A 348 50.14 14.44 -59.27
C ALA A 348 49.70 15.73 -58.51
N VAL A 349 50.68 16.20 -57.77
CA VAL A 349 51.25 17.54 -57.70
C VAL A 349 50.80 18.53 -56.60
N ASN A 350 51.82 18.85 -55.79
CA ASN A 350 52.19 20.16 -55.11
C ASN A 350 51.17 20.72 -54.07
N GLY A 351 51.59 21.15 -52.95
CA GLY A 351 52.76 21.85 -52.49
C GLY A 351 52.59 22.46 -51.09
N THR A 352 53.66 22.49 -50.40
CA THR A 352 54.19 23.50 -49.49
C THR A 352 53.53 23.78 -48.11
N ASN A 353 54.37 23.49 -47.13
CA ASN A 353 54.81 24.32 -46.00
C ASN A 353 53.90 24.73 -44.86
N GLY A 354 54.40 24.40 -43.67
CA GLY A 354 54.22 25.24 -42.50
C GLY A 354 54.34 24.56 -41.15
N LEU A 355 55.57 24.42 -40.68
CA LEU A 355 55.95 24.13 -39.28
C LEU A 355 55.23 25.05 -38.29
N THR A 356 54.76 24.55 -37.16
CA THR A 356 55.38 24.98 -35.88
C THR A 356 54.86 24.09 -34.71
N ARG A 357 55.83 23.51 -34.06
CA ARG A 357 55.79 22.86 -32.75
C ARG A 357 55.70 23.95 -31.68
N VAL A 358 54.86 23.80 -30.67
CA VAL A 358 55.20 24.25 -29.32
C VAL A 358 54.53 23.25 -28.30
N ARG A 359 55.39 22.72 -27.45
CA ARG A 359 55.15 21.90 -26.26
C ARG A 359 55.30 22.80 -25.03
N PRO A 360 55.19 22.31 -23.78
CA PRO A 360 54.09 22.51 -22.82
C PRO A 360 54.56 23.30 -21.60
N SER A 361 53.68 23.70 -20.73
CA SER A 361 54.07 24.07 -19.36
C SER A 361 53.14 23.48 -18.30
N ARG A 362 53.76 22.67 -17.48
CA ARG A 362 53.32 22.27 -16.13
C ARG A 362 53.42 23.49 -15.23
N ILE A 363 52.46 23.66 -14.32
CA ILE A 363 52.70 24.22 -12.98
C ILE A 363 51.78 23.49 -12.00
N ALA A 364 52.37 22.93 -10.94
CA ALA A 364 51.78 22.32 -9.76
C ALA A 364 51.99 23.32 -8.56
N PRO A 365 51.78 22.91 -7.29
CA PRO A 365 50.67 23.37 -6.44
C PRO A 365 51.19 24.25 -5.25
N SER A 366 50.28 24.86 -4.51
CA SER A 366 50.55 25.42 -3.17
C SER A 366 49.25 25.22 -2.33
N ALA A 367 49.20 24.46 -1.33
CA ALA A 367 49.76 24.37 0.01
C ALA A 367 49.30 25.49 0.95
N VAL A 368 48.58 25.05 1.99
CA VAL A 368 48.65 25.45 3.41
C VAL A 368 48.06 26.79 3.81
N MET A 369 47.03 26.76 4.65
CA MET A 369 47.12 27.38 5.99
C MET A 369 46.01 26.93 6.95
N GLN A 370 46.43 26.21 8.00
CA GLN A 370 45.76 26.03 9.29
C GLN A 370 45.78 27.32 10.13
N ARG A 371 44.75 27.55 10.91
CA ARG A 371 44.77 28.15 12.27
C ARG A 371 43.37 27.84 12.87
N SER A 372 43.15 27.05 13.85
CA SER A 372 43.46 26.86 15.27
C SER A 372 43.30 28.13 16.12
N THR A 373 42.62 27.92 17.19
CA THR A 373 42.39 28.61 18.50
C THR A 373 40.96 29.04 18.64
N GLY A 374 40.20 28.71 19.68
CA GLY A 374 40.48 28.18 21.00
C GLY A 374 39.75 29.06 22.03
N PHE A 375 39.20 28.45 23.08
CA PHE A 375 38.81 29.10 24.34
C PHE A 375 37.39 29.77 24.34
N SER A 376 36.57 29.69 25.41
CA SER A 376 36.64 29.11 26.76
C SER A 376 35.25 29.15 27.38
N ALA A 377 35.05 28.30 28.38
CA ALA A 377 33.92 28.22 29.27
C ALA A 377 33.85 29.41 30.26
N SER A 378 32.68 29.68 30.77
CA SER A 378 32.34 30.16 32.13
C SER A 378 30.81 30.03 32.26
N ASP A 379 30.26 29.19 33.01
CA ASP A 379 29.96 29.10 34.47
C ASP A 379 29.24 30.31 35.04
N ASP A 380 28.28 29.96 35.93
CA ASP A 380 27.59 30.74 36.95
C ASP A 380 26.28 31.41 36.49
N ASP A 381 25.16 31.42 37.19
CA ASP A 381 24.77 30.97 38.52
C ASP A 381 23.24 31.16 38.66
N GLU A 382 22.65 30.34 39.48
CA GLU A 382 21.51 30.51 40.37
C GLU A 382 20.55 31.71 40.26
N SER A 383 19.22 31.45 40.28
CA SER A 383 18.33 31.72 41.41
C SER A 383 16.85 31.42 41.04
N SER A 384 16.26 30.45 41.68
CA SER A 384 15.10 30.47 42.58
C SER A 384 14.25 31.76 42.54
N ASP A 385 12.93 31.57 42.24
CA ASP A 385 11.87 32.02 43.11
C ASP A 385 10.52 31.39 42.75
N GLU A 386 9.99 30.84 43.72
CA GLU A 386 8.71 30.30 44.13
C GLU A 386 7.64 31.43 44.25
N VAL A 387 6.35 31.00 44.34
CA VAL A 387 5.14 31.77 44.75
C VAL A 387 4.18 32.05 43.59
N ASP A 388 2.94 31.68 43.56
CA ASP A 388 1.90 31.35 44.52
C ASP A 388 0.60 31.03 43.74
N HIS A 389 -0.16 30.07 44.23
CA HIS A 389 -1.58 29.87 43.88
C HIS A 389 -2.45 30.93 44.60
N PRO A 390 -3.61 31.32 44.07
CA PRO A 390 -4.79 30.88 44.81
C PRO A 390 -6.00 30.41 44.00
N GLN A 391 -6.65 29.45 44.61
CA GLN A 391 -8.04 29.03 44.42
C GLN A 391 -9.05 30.14 44.72
N ARG A 392 -10.20 30.08 44.09
CA ARG A 392 -11.59 30.23 44.62
C ARG A 392 -12.52 30.43 43.44
N SER A 393 -13.50 29.67 43.27
CA SER A 393 -14.71 29.19 43.96
C SER A 393 -15.97 29.91 43.44
N VAL A 394 -16.90 29.12 42.89
CA VAL A 394 -18.33 29.00 43.21
C VAL A 394 -19.34 30.01 42.66
N ALA A 395 -20.44 29.42 42.16
CA ALA A 395 -21.81 29.89 42.02
C ALA A 395 -22.14 30.62 40.72
N GLY A 396 -23.19 30.36 40.00
CA GLY A 396 -24.45 29.69 40.28
C GLY A 396 -25.51 30.33 39.42
N SER A 397 -26.61 29.59 39.16
CA SER A 397 -27.91 30.11 38.77
C SER A 397 -28.11 30.45 37.29
N ALA A 398 -28.82 29.63 36.51
CA ALA A 398 -30.28 29.42 36.39
C ALA A 398 -30.99 30.49 35.52
N ASN A 399 -31.85 29.94 34.63
CA ASN A 399 -32.97 30.54 33.91
C ASN A 399 -32.75 31.03 32.46
N GLY A 400 -33.59 30.40 31.67
CA GLY A 400 -34.03 30.82 30.35
C GLY A 400 -34.15 29.63 29.41
#